data_26764f320d06ef27ae2707bc21a92688
#
_entry.id   26764f320d06ef27ae2707bc21a92688
#
_cell.length_a   1.000
_cell.length_b   1.000
_cell.length_c   1.000
_cell.angle_alpha   90.00
_cell.angle_beta   90.00
_cell.angle_gamma   90.00
#
_symmetry.space_group_name_H-M   'P 1'
#
loop_
_entity.id
_entity.type
_entity.pdbx_description
1 polymer ?
#
loop_
_entity_poly.entity_id
_entity_poly.type
_entity_poly.pdbx_seq_one_letter_code
_entity_poly.pdbx_strand_id
1 'polypeptide(L)'
;YLRNTFIIFLCLFILSCSSSSPSWLNSRPQDPLYWHGIGYAGFENNKNPDSKAKEYAIQEISSQIKVNISSEMNIVGTDFNGSIDNVVTSVTKSRVDLLLPELEFVGNFKDKSGIYFYARLNKSKYQTAMARLRENAKVTIINYLKDAENEFGLQSFKIIQKAWKEIIPFTDEPIIVNIDGNDLNLYSLIKEKINKFDKRLILKGKLKKELMKTFIDRNNSISIEVRDANTNKLLPGVPINISIFDNEQVIFSDEKGIVRKDIKPIFNPGSFEIKFQLDKESIWSRDNQGLEFDPSLNSISINVLPANGRIISSEKNIGKLMEQNIIEPFLKEMLNTRLEYVDDNPDFVIR
;
A
#
# COMPACT_ATOMS: atom_id res chain seq x y z
N TYR A 1 7.73 8.35 -83.95
CA TYR A 1 7.91 7.06 -83.25
C TYR A 1 8.72 7.22 -81.98
N LEU A 2 9.85 7.93 -81.95
CA LEU A 2 10.68 8.10 -80.73
C LEU A 2 9.97 8.81 -79.56
N ARG A 3 9.07 9.74 -79.83
CA ARG A 3 8.35 10.51 -78.78
C ARG A 3 7.30 9.66 -78.05
N ASN A 4 6.66 8.74 -78.73
CA ASN A 4 5.68 7.83 -78.19
C ASN A 4 6.34 6.70 -77.38
N THR A 5 7.52 6.22 -77.74
CA THR A 5 8.31 5.23 -77.05
C THR A 5 8.87 5.79 -75.69
N PHE A 6 9.25 7.08 -75.65
CA PHE A 6 9.74 7.75 -74.48
C PHE A 6 8.64 7.96 -73.44
N ILE A 7 7.41 8.26 -73.85
CA ILE A 7 6.24 8.41 -73.01
C ILE A 7 5.85 7.06 -72.37
N ILE A 8 5.89 5.97 -73.13
CA ILE A 8 5.61 4.61 -72.62
C ILE A 8 6.68 4.16 -71.60
N PHE A 9 7.95 4.49 -71.84
CA PHE A 9 9.05 4.17 -70.94
C PHE A 9 8.98 5.00 -69.64
N LEU A 10 8.55 6.26 -69.73
CA LEU A 10 8.34 7.12 -68.55
C LEU A 10 7.13 6.66 -67.69
N CYS A 11 6.05 6.16 -68.32
CA CYS A 11 4.90 5.60 -67.59
C CYS A 11 5.20 4.28 -66.89
N LEU A 12 6.15 3.47 -67.36
CA LEU A 12 6.59 2.23 -66.70
C LEU A 12 7.43 2.48 -65.47
N PHE A 13 8.12 3.63 -65.34
CA PHE A 13 8.88 4.00 -64.12
C PHE A 13 8.01 4.51 -62.97
N ILE A 14 6.77 4.94 -63.24
CA ILE A 14 5.88 5.50 -62.22
C ILE A 14 5.09 4.40 -61.48
N LEU A 15 5.04 3.19 -61.98
CA LEU A 15 4.27 2.08 -61.42
C LEU A 15 5.03 1.24 -60.37
N SER A 16 6.27 1.59 -60.01
CA SER A 16 7.12 0.77 -59.14
C SER A 16 7.24 1.21 -57.68
N CYS A 17 6.31 2.01 -57.18
CA CYS A 17 6.28 2.37 -55.79
C CYS A 17 5.05 1.80 -55.08
N SER A 18 4.83 0.49 -55.16
CA SER A 18 4.00 -0.19 -54.18
C SER A 18 4.91 -0.55 -53.01
N SER A 19 4.83 0.16 -51.94
CA SER A 19 5.47 -0.25 -50.67
C SER A 19 4.85 -1.58 -50.25
N SER A 20 5.49 -2.69 -50.65
CA SER A 20 5.07 -4.01 -50.17
C SER A 20 5.23 -4.04 -48.68
N SER A 21 4.20 -4.53 -47.96
CA SER A 21 4.28 -4.72 -46.51
C SER A 21 5.48 -5.59 -46.18
N PRO A 22 6.23 -5.27 -45.11
CA PRO A 22 7.40 -6.04 -44.71
C PRO A 22 7.01 -7.47 -44.37
N SER A 23 7.93 -8.42 -44.56
CA SER A 23 7.69 -9.85 -44.30
C SER A 23 7.21 -10.17 -42.92
N TRP A 24 7.71 -9.43 -41.91
CA TRP A 24 7.32 -9.61 -40.51
C TRP A 24 5.86 -9.20 -40.18
N LEU A 25 5.25 -8.42 -41.07
CA LEU A 25 3.84 -8.06 -40.95
C LEU A 25 2.92 -9.11 -41.58
N ASN A 26 3.38 -9.72 -42.67
CA ASN A 26 2.64 -10.76 -43.41
C ASN A 26 2.75 -12.14 -42.73
N SER A 27 3.92 -12.42 -42.14
CA SER A 27 4.20 -13.67 -41.44
C SER A 27 4.97 -13.34 -40.15
N ARG A 28 4.34 -13.64 -39.03
CA ARG A 28 4.96 -13.38 -37.73
C ARG A 28 6.31 -14.10 -37.65
N PRO A 29 7.40 -13.41 -37.23
CA PRO A 29 8.70 -14.04 -37.03
C PRO A 29 8.62 -15.16 -35.97
N GLN A 30 9.24 -16.30 -36.27
CA GLN A 30 9.23 -17.50 -35.40
C GLN A 30 10.63 -17.92 -34.95
N ASP A 31 11.60 -17.00 -34.91
CA ASP A 31 12.91 -17.29 -34.39
C ASP A 31 12.85 -17.67 -32.89
N PRO A 32 13.19 -18.91 -32.52
CA PRO A 32 13.10 -19.38 -31.14
C PRO A 32 14.06 -18.68 -30.18
N LEU A 33 15.09 -17.99 -30.71
CA LEU A 33 16.09 -17.25 -29.93
C LEU A 33 15.60 -15.91 -29.44
N TYR A 34 14.43 -15.44 -29.95
CA TYR A 34 13.88 -14.14 -29.62
C TYR A 34 12.44 -14.23 -29.12
N TRP A 35 12.05 -13.29 -28.29
CA TRP A 35 10.68 -12.87 -28.14
C TRP A 35 10.40 -11.76 -29.18
N HIS A 36 9.22 -11.80 -29.79
CA HIS A 36 8.83 -10.89 -30.84
C HIS A 36 7.57 -10.13 -30.48
N GLY A 37 7.54 -8.81 -30.73
CA GLY A 37 6.38 -7.98 -30.51
C GLY A 37 6.09 -7.09 -31.71
N ILE A 38 4.84 -7.06 -32.15
CA ILE A 38 4.36 -6.19 -33.21
C ILE A 38 3.22 -5.34 -32.67
N GLY A 39 3.46 -4.03 -32.57
CA GLY A 39 2.45 -3.08 -32.12
C GLY A 39 1.90 -2.24 -33.24
N TYR A 40 0.61 -1.98 -33.22
CA TYR A 40 -0.11 -1.14 -34.17
C TYR A 40 -0.82 0.01 -33.48
N ALA A 41 -0.76 1.21 -34.08
CA ALA A 41 -1.56 2.36 -33.68
C ALA A 41 -2.14 3.11 -34.88
N GLY A 42 -3.46 3.26 -34.89
CA GLY A 42 -4.17 4.03 -35.91
C GLY A 42 -3.96 5.54 -35.73
N PHE A 43 -4.06 6.30 -36.82
CA PHE A 43 -3.88 7.76 -36.81
C PHE A 43 -5.09 8.50 -36.21
N GLU A 44 -6.31 7.96 -36.36
CA GLU A 44 -7.55 8.69 -36.05
C GLU A 44 -7.74 9.02 -34.57
N ASN A 45 -7.23 8.22 -33.66
CA ASN A 45 -7.50 8.36 -32.22
C ASN A 45 -6.24 8.54 -31.34
N ASN A 46 -5.07 8.76 -31.95
CA ASN A 46 -3.81 8.83 -31.20
C ASN A 46 -3.06 10.13 -31.47
N LYS A 47 -2.81 10.91 -30.42
CA LYS A 47 -1.96 12.11 -30.50
C LYS A 47 -0.51 11.79 -30.85
N ASN A 48 -0.02 10.59 -30.52
CA ASN A 48 1.32 10.11 -30.82
C ASN A 48 1.29 8.62 -31.19
N PRO A 49 0.90 8.28 -32.43
CA PRO A 49 0.75 6.89 -32.86
C PRO A 49 2.06 6.09 -32.85
N ASP A 50 3.20 6.73 -33.11
CA ASP A 50 4.53 6.10 -33.07
C ASP A 50 4.84 5.56 -31.66
N SER A 51 4.67 6.38 -30.64
CA SER A 51 4.89 5.99 -29.25
C SER A 51 3.93 4.88 -28.82
N LYS A 52 2.67 4.98 -29.26
CA LYS A 52 1.65 4.00 -28.90
C LYS A 52 1.89 2.64 -29.55
N ALA A 53 2.30 2.62 -30.82
CA ALA A 53 2.65 1.39 -31.49
C ALA A 53 3.89 0.71 -30.87
N LYS A 54 4.90 1.50 -30.48
CA LYS A 54 6.05 0.97 -29.71
C LYS A 54 5.63 0.37 -28.37
N GLU A 55 4.77 1.05 -27.64
CA GLU A 55 4.22 0.55 -26.37
C GLU A 55 3.52 -0.80 -26.56
N TYR A 56 2.69 -0.95 -27.58
CA TYR A 56 2.01 -2.22 -27.86
C TYR A 56 2.99 -3.33 -28.26
N ALA A 57 4.05 -3.02 -29.02
CA ALA A 57 5.09 -4.00 -29.32
C ALA A 57 5.82 -4.48 -28.04
N ILE A 58 6.10 -3.57 -27.10
CA ILE A 58 6.68 -3.90 -25.80
C ILE A 58 5.71 -4.75 -24.97
N GLN A 59 4.43 -4.39 -24.93
CA GLN A 59 3.40 -5.14 -24.20
C GLN A 59 3.28 -6.60 -24.68
N GLU A 60 3.42 -6.82 -25.99
CA GLU A 60 3.39 -8.16 -26.55
C GLU A 60 4.59 -9.00 -26.12
N ILE A 61 5.80 -8.43 -26.09
CA ILE A 61 7.00 -9.08 -25.54
C ILE A 61 6.82 -9.33 -24.03
N SER A 62 6.29 -8.36 -23.30
CA SER A 62 6.02 -8.47 -21.86
C SER A 62 5.08 -9.63 -21.54
N SER A 63 4.07 -9.86 -22.38
CA SER A 63 3.14 -10.96 -22.23
C SER A 63 3.82 -12.32 -22.38
N GLN A 64 4.79 -12.45 -23.31
CA GLN A 64 5.57 -13.69 -23.48
C GLN A 64 6.51 -13.92 -22.30
N ILE A 65 7.14 -12.87 -21.78
CA ILE A 65 7.97 -12.94 -20.56
C ILE A 65 7.10 -13.34 -19.36
N LYS A 66 5.88 -12.80 -19.24
CA LYS A 66 4.93 -13.14 -18.18
C LYS A 66 4.60 -14.63 -18.16
N VAL A 67 4.36 -15.23 -19.31
CA VAL A 67 4.10 -16.68 -19.42
C VAL A 67 5.30 -17.48 -18.95
N ASN A 68 6.52 -17.05 -19.32
CA ASN A 68 7.75 -17.71 -18.87
C ASN A 68 7.91 -17.64 -17.35
N ILE A 69 7.78 -16.45 -16.76
CA ILE A 69 7.87 -16.25 -15.30
C ILE A 69 6.80 -17.07 -14.57
N SER A 70 5.55 -17.06 -15.05
CA SER A 70 4.47 -17.83 -14.43
C SER A 70 4.77 -19.33 -14.42
N SER A 71 5.36 -19.84 -15.50
CA SER A 71 5.79 -21.24 -15.59
C SER A 71 6.88 -21.56 -14.57
N GLU A 72 7.90 -20.70 -14.45
CA GLU A 72 9.02 -20.86 -13.51
C GLU A 72 8.55 -20.80 -12.04
N MET A 73 7.71 -19.83 -11.69
CA MET A 73 7.17 -19.67 -10.33
C MET A 73 6.29 -20.84 -9.89
N ASN A 74 5.52 -21.43 -10.78
CA ASN A 74 4.73 -22.64 -10.48
C ASN A 74 5.60 -23.85 -10.15
N ILE A 75 6.83 -23.91 -10.67
CA ILE A 75 7.79 -25.01 -10.40
C ILE A 75 8.46 -24.81 -9.04
N VAL A 76 8.78 -23.57 -8.66
CA VAL A 76 9.57 -23.28 -7.44
C VAL A 76 8.72 -23.32 -6.16
N GLY A 77 7.38 -23.27 -6.25
CA GLY A 77 6.48 -23.41 -5.10
C GLY A 77 6.75 -22.41 -3.98
N THR A 78 7.05 -21.15 -4.35
CA THR A 78 7.30 -20.09 -3.36
C THR A 78 6.02 -19.74 -2.60
N ASP A 79 6.07 -19.78 -1.27
CA ASP A 79 5.01 -19.37 -0.35
C ASP A 79 4.75 -17.84 -0.44
N PHE A 80 4.01 -17.42 -1.45
CA PHE A 80 3.50 -16.07 -1.53
C PHE A 80 2.15 -16.00 -0.80
N ASN A 81 2.07 -15.20 0.25
CA ASN A 81 0.79 -14.79 0.81
C ASN A 81 0.16 -13.80 -0.16
N GLY A 82 -0.67 -14.27 -1.07
CA GLY A 82 -1.32 -13.44 -2.08
C GLY A 82 -1.58 -14.20 -3.38
N SER A 83 -2.36 -13.61 -4.27
CA SER A 83 -2.59 -14.20 -5.59
C SER A 83 -1.27 -14.22 -6.37
N ILE A 84 -0.82 -15.40 -6.77
CA ILE A 84 0.37 -15.62 -7.64
C ILE A 84 0.33 -14.70 -8.86
N ASP A 85 -0.83 -14.45 -9.43
CA ASP A 85 -1.02 -13.57 -10.58
C ASP A 85 -0.59 -12.11 -10.33
N ASN A 86 -0.81 -11.59 -9.13
CA ASN A 86 -0.40 -10.23 -8.76
C ASN A 86 1.13 -10.14 -8.66
N VAL A 87 1.76 -11.15 -8.08
CA VAL A 87 3.23 -11.22 -7.96
C VAL A 87 3.86 -11.37 -9.34
N VAL A 88 3.39 -12.32 -10.16
CA VAL A 88 3.83 -12.51 -11.56
C VAL A 88 3.71 -11.21 -12.36
N THR A 89 2.62 -10.46 -12.18
CA THR A 89 2.41 -9.18 -12.85
C THR A 89 3.44 -8.14 -12.42
N SER A 90 3.71 -8.03 -11.12
CA SER A 90 4.70 -7.10 -10.56
C SER A 90 6.13 -7.43 -11.00
N VAL A 91 6.50 -8.71 -10.95
CA VAL A 91 7.81 -9.20 -11.43
C VAL A 91 7.98 -8.90 -12.91
N THR A 92 6.97 -9.21 -13.73
CA THR A 92 7.01 -8.97 -15.18
C THR A 92 7.21 -7.48 -15.48
N LYS A 93 6.43 -6.61 -14.86
CA LYS A 93 6.55 -5.15 -15.05
C LYS A 93 7.95 -4.67 -14.68
N SER A 94 8.44 -5.05 -13.51
CA SER A 94 9.77 -4.65 -13.04
C SER A 94 10.89 -5.12 -13.97
N ARG A 95 10.80 -6.34 -14.51
CA ARG A 95 11.79 -6.86 -15.47
C ARG A 95 11.75 -6.16 -16.82
N VAL A 96 10.56 -5.87 -17.32
CA VAL A 96 10.42 -5.14 -18.57
C VAL A 96 11.00 -3.74 -18.44
N ASP A 97 10.73 -3.05 -17.35
CA ASP A 97 11.27 -1.70 -17.09
C ASP A 97 12.83 -1.72 -17.02
N LEU A 98 13.41 -2.74 -16.38
CA LEU A 98 14.86 -2.92 -16.30
C LEU A 98 15.53 -3.23 -17.65
N LEU A 99 14.79 -3.84 -18.59
CA LEU A 99 15.33 -4.37 -19.84
C LEU A 99 14.94 -3.59 -21.08
N LEU A 100 14.17 -2.51 -20.92
CA LEU A 100 13.83 -1.61 -22.03
C LEU A 100 15.05 -1.20 -22.90
N PRO A 101 16.26 -0.95 -22.33
CA PRO A 101 17.43 -0.64 -23.12
C PRO A 101 17.95 -1.78 -24.01
N GLU A 102 17.63 -3.03 -23.70
CA GLU A 102 18.05 -4.22 -24.46
C GLU A 102 17.06 -4.61 -25.59
N LEU A 103 15.92 -3.91 -25.68
CA LEU A 103 14.95 -4.10 -26.72
C LEU A 103 15.44 -3.52 -28.05
N GLU A 104 15.39 -4.32 -29.10
CA GLU A 104 15.72 -3.92 -30.46
C GLU A 104 14.44 -3.61 -31.23
N PHE A 105 14.25 -2.34 -31.67
CA PHE A 105 13.24 -2.00 -32.65
C PHE A 105 13.81 -2.27 -34.04
N VAL A 106 13.38 -3.38 -34.68
CA VAL A 106 13.93 -3.91 -35.92
C VAL A 106 13.42 -3.13 -37.11
N GLY A 107 12.17 -2.64 -37.04
CA GLY A 107 11.59 -1.89 -38.14
C GLY A 107 10.23 -1.28 -37.83
N ASN A 108 9.80 -0.40 -38.68
CA ASN A 108 8.45 0.13 -38.68
C ASN A 108 7.86 0.09 -40.09
N PHE A 109 6.55 0.12 -40.15
CA PHE A 109 5.80 0.21 -41.38
C PHE A 109 4.60 1.12 -41.21
N LYS A 110 4.36 1.99 -42.18
CA LYS A 110 3.27 2.95 -42.12
C LYS A 110 2.39 2.75 -43.38
N ASP A 111 1.10 2.60 -43.13
CA ASP A 111 0.08 2.57 -44.17
C ASP A 111 -0.91 3.75 -44.02
N LYS A 112 -2.03 3.71 -44.76
CA LYS A 112 -3.05 4.77 -44.70
C LYS A 112 -3.82 4.79 -43.35
N SER A 113 -3.83 3.69 -42.60
CA SER A 113 -4.64 3.50 -41.40
C SER A 113 -3.86 3.77 -40.12
N GLY A 114 -2.53 3.55 -40.13
CA GLY A 114 -1.72 3.68 -38.95
C GLY A 114 -0.25 3.33 -39.15
N ILE A 115 0.41 3.09 -38.04
CA ILE A 115 1.82 2.71 -37.99
C ILE A 115 2.00 1.41 -37.21
N TYR A 116 2.89 0.59 -37.69
CA TYR A 116 3.34 -0.65 -37.06
C TYR A 116 4.79 -0.50 -36.61
N PHE A 117 5.11 -1.06 -35.41
CA PHE A 117 6.48 -1.24 -34.96
C PHE A 117 6.73 -2.71 -34.65
N TYR A 118 7.88 -3.19 -35.15
CA TYR A 118 8.38 -4.51 -34.80
C TYR A 118 9.54 -4.39 -33.84
N ALA A 119 9.40 -5.01 -32.67
CA ALA A 119 10.42 -5.12 -31.63
C ALA A 119 10.77 -6.59 -31.39
N ARG A 120 12.00 -6.86 -30.96
CA ARG A 120 12.44 -8.17 -30.50
C ARG A 120 13.38 -8.06 -29.31
N LEU A 121 13.42 -9.11 -28.51
CA LEU A 121 14.34 -9.25 -27.37
C LEU A 121 15.01 -10.61 -27.45
N ASN A 122 16.34 -10.64 -27.47
CA ASN A 122 17.12 -11.87 -27.48
C ASN A 122 17.06 -12.56 -26.10
N LYS A 123 16.64 -13.83 -26.08
CA LYS A 123 16.44 -14.59 -24.82
C LYS A 123 17.74 -14.81 -24.04
N SER A 124 18.85 -15.10 -24.73
CA SER A 124 20.16 -15.30 -24.09
C SER A 124 20.72 -14.00 -23.49
N LYS A 125 20.60 -12.86 -24.23
CA LYS A 125 20.97 -11.54 -23.70
C LYS A 125 20.13 -11.19 -22.49
N TYR A 126 18.80 -11.47 -22.52
CA TYR A 126 17.90 -11.30 -21.39
C TYR A 126 18.39 -12.07 -20.17
N GLN A 127 18.65 -13.38 -20.29
CA GLN A 127 19.11 -14.21 -19.18
C GLN A 127 20.44 -13.72 -18.60
N THR A 128 21.39 -13.35 -19.44
CA THR A 128 22.68 -12.81 -19.00
C THR A 128 22.52 -11.47 -18.26
N ALA A 129 21.68 -10.58 -18.76
CA ALA A 129 21.38 -9.30 -18.12
C ALA A 129 20.69 -9.51 -16.77
N MET A 130 19.72 -10.43 -16.69
CA MET A 130 19.02 -10.75 -15.45
C MET A 130 19.94 -11.36 -14.39
N ALA A 131 20.84 -12.26 -14.77
CA ALA A 131 21.84 -12.83 -13.86
C ALA A 131 22.75 -11.75 -13.27
N ARG A 132 23.27 -10.82 -14.09
CA ARG A 132 24.07 -9.69 -13.63
C ARG A 132 23.30 -8.74 -12.71
N LEU A 133 22.06 -8.40 -13.08
CA LEU A 133 21.20 -7.52 -12.28
C LEU A 133 20.88 -8.17 -10.92
N ARG A 134 20.64 -9.49 -10.90
CA ARG A 134 20.40 -10.26 -9.67
C ARG A 134 21.60 -10.20 -8.71
N GLU A 135 22.82 -10.37 -9.18
CA GLU A 135 24.01 -10.26 -8.34
C GLU A 135 24.22 -8.83 -7.80
N ASN A 136 23.96 -7.82 -8.60
CA ASN A 136 24.01 -6.43 -8.14
C ASN A 136 22.94 -6.15 -7.07
N ALA A 137 21.69 -6.63 -7.30
CA ALA A 137 20.60 -6.50 -6.35
C ALA A 137 20.91 -7.19 -5.02
N LYS A 138 21.52 -8.40 -5.06
CA LYS A 138 21.97 -9.11 -3.88
C LYS A 138 22.86 -8.27 -2.98
N VAL A 139 23.88 -7.62 -3.55
CA VAL A 139 24.81 -6.74 -2.80
C VAL A 139 24.06 -5.52 -2.24
N THR A 140 23.21 -4.89 -3.05
CA THR A 140 22.43 -3.71 -2.67
C THR A 140 21.45 -4.04 -1.53
N ILE A 141 20.76 -5.17 -1.61
CA ILE A 141 19.82 -5.62 -0.58
C ILE A 141 20.53 -5.89 0.74
N ILE A 142 21.67 -6.58 0.71
CA ILE A 142 22.46 -6.84 1.94
C ILE A 142 22.87 -5.52 2.60
N ASN A 143 23.29 -4.52 1.83
CA ASN A 143 23.61 -3.20 2.37
C ASN A 143 22.38 -2.52 2.98
N TYR A 144 21.22 -2.54 2.30
CA TYR A 144 19.99 -2.00 2.88
C TYR A 144 19.59 -2.71 4.18
N LEU A 145 19.75 -4.03 4.27
CA LEU A 145 19.43 -4.74 5.51
C LEU A 145 20.34 -4.37 6.66
N LYS A 146 21.65 -4.18 6.40
CA LYS A 146 22.63 -3.66 7.39
C LYS A 146 22.32 -2.23 7.81
N ASP A 147 22.02 -1.35 6.85
CA ASP A 147 21.65 0.04 7.15
C ASP A 147 20.38 0.10 7.99
N ALA A 148 19.38 -0.75 7.67
CA ALA A 148 18.14 -0.82 8.44
C ALA A 148 18.32 -1.30 9.89
N GLU A 149 19.38 -2.06 10.19
CA GLU A 149 19.72 -2.47 11.56
C GLU A 149 20.33 -1.33 12.37
N ASN A 150 21.04 -0.41 11.71
CA ASN A 150 21.64 0.77 12.34
C ASN A 150 20.62 1.92 12.53
N GLU A 151 19.49 1.84 11.87
CA GLU A 151 18.41 2.82 11.96
C GLU A 151 17.25 2.34 12.83
N PHE A 152 16.40 3.26 13.27
CA PHE A 152 15.24 2.96 14.12
C PHE A 152 13.97 3.61 13.60
N GLY A 153 12.83 3.10 14.10
CA GLY A 153 11.51 3.59 13.73
C GLY A 153 11.23 3.51 12.24
N LEU A 154 10.49 4.48 11.71
CA LEU A 154 10.06 4.49 10.30
C LEU A 154 11.21 4.57 9.30
N GLN A 155 12.37 5.12 9.69
CA GLN A 155 13.51 5.19 8.79
C GLN A 155 14.06 3.79 8.48
N SER A 156 14.21 2.95 9.50
CA SER A 156 14.56 1.54 9.31
C SER A 156 13.56 0.84 8.36
N PHE A 157 12.27 1.07 8.57
CA PHE A 157 11.21 0.47 7.73
C PHE A 157 11.29 0.92 6.27
N LYS A 158 11.52 2.20 6.02
CA LYS A 158 11.70 2.73 4.65
C LYS A 158 12.90 2.10 3.93
N ILE A 159 13.96 1.78 4.66
CA ILE A 159 15.14 1.11 4.08
C ILE A 159 14.79 -0.36 3.75
N ILE A 160 14.06 -1.06 4.62
CA ILE A 160 13.59 -2.42 4.33
C ILE A 160 12.65 -2.43 3.12
N GLN A 161 11.80 -1.41 2.96
CA GLN A 161 10.96 -1.26 1.75
C GLN A 161 11.78 -1.07 0.47
N LYS A 162 12.95 -0.38 0.54
CA LYS A 162 13.87 -0.31 -0.62
C LYS A 162 14.43 -1.69 -0.96
N ALA A 163 14.88 -2.45 0.06
CA ALA A 163 15.32 -3.83 -0.15
C ALA A 163 14.24 -4.70 -0.79
N TRP A 164 12.99 -4.51 -0.39
CA TRP A 164 11.84 -5.19 -1.00
C TRP A 164 11.67 -4.85 -2.48
N LYS A 165 11.73 -3.57 -2.84
CA LYS A 165 11.61 -3.15 -4.24
C LYS A 165 12.73 -3.70 -5.12
N GLU A 166 13.94 -3.80 -4.58
CA GLU A 166 15.08 -4.38 -5.30
C GLU A 166 14.94 -5.88 -5.54
N ILE A 167 14.29 -6.63 -4.65
CA ILE A 167 14.20 -8.09 -4.79
C ILE A 167 13.05 -8.53 -5.71
N ILE A 168 11.99 -7.72 -5.85
CA ILE A 168 10.79 -8.08 -6.62
C ILE A 168 11.12 -8.65 -8.01
N PRO A 169 12.01 -8.04 -8.83
CA PRO A 169 12.30 -8.56 -10.18
C PRO A 169 12.89 -9.97 -10.19
N PHE A 170 13.35 -10.47 -9.06
CA PHE A 170 14.14 -11.72 -8.95
C PHE A 170 13.48 -12.78 -8.07
N THR A 171 12.19 -12.65 -7.77
CA THR A 171 11.47 -13.56 -6.86
C THR A 171 11.08 -14.89 -7.48
N ASP A 172 11.31 -15.10 -8.77
CA ASP A 172 11.12 -16.37 -9.49
C ASP A 172 12.13 -17.45 -9.10
N GLU A 173 13.30 -17.05 -8.60
CA GLU A 173 14.32 -17.95 -8.10
C GLU A 173 14.84 -17.48 -6.73
N PRO A 174 15.13 -18.38 -5.80
CA PRO A 174 15.67 -18.02 -4.49
C PRO A 174 17.06 -17.37 -4.61
N ILE A 175 17.27 -16.22 -3.95
CA ILE A 175 18.58 -15.62 -3.78
C ILE A 175 19.11 -16.03 -2.42
N ILE A 176 20.02 -16.99 -2.41
CA ILE A 176 20.64 -17.48 -1.19
C ILE A 176 21.87 -16.66 -0.85
N VAL A 177 21.98 -16.28 0.41
CA VAL A 177 23.13 -15.57 0.98
C VAL A 177 23.58 -16.25 2.26
N ASN A 178 24.89 -16.28 2.50
CA ASN A 178 25.43 -16.74 3.78
C ASN A 178 25.56 -15.52 4.72
N ILE A 179 24.83 -15.56 5.83
CA ILE A 179 24.91 -14.57 6.91
C ILE A 179 25.21 -15.32 8.20
N ASP A 180 26.34 -15.01 8.80
CA ASP A 180 26.81 -15.61 10.06
C ASP A 180 26.85 -17.15 10.02
N GLY A 181 27.23 -17.74 8.86
CA GLY A 181 27.32 -19.17 8.67
C GLY A 181 26.00 -19.87 8.31
N ASN A 182 24.90 -19.14 8.19
CA ASN A 182 23.59 -19.66 7.80
C ASN A 182 23.24 -19.24 6.36
N ASP A 183 22.81 -20.19 5.57
CA ASP A 183 22.28 -19.93 4.23
C ASP A 183 20.82 -19.49 4.31
N LEU A 184 20.57 -18.23 3.98
CA LEU A 184 19.27 -17.58 4.08
C LEU A 184 18.78 -17.14 2.72
N ASN A 185 17.49 -17.31 2.46
CA ASN A 185 16.84 -16.71 1.29
C ASN A 185 16.52 -15.23 1.57
N LEU A 186 17.07 -14.33 0.76
CA LEU A 186 16.88 -12.88 0.91
C LEU A 186 15.41 -12.46 0.90
N TYR A 187 14.59 -13.07 0.06
CA TYR A 187 13.15 -12.80 0.01
C TYR A 187 12.50 -13.09 1.36
N SER A 188 12.73 -14.28 1.91
CA SER A 188 12.18 -14.69 3.20
C SER A 188 12.69 -13.80 4.34
N LEU A 189 13.96 -13.41 4.30
CA LEU A 189 14.56 -12.53 5.30
C LEU A 189 13.93 -11.13 5.28
N ILE A 190 13.72 -10.53 4.10
CA ILE A 190 13.06 -9.22 3.99
C ILE A 190 11.62 -9.32 4.47
N LYS A 191 10.88 -10.36 4.06
CA LYS A 191 9.49 -10.61 4.48
C LYS A 191 9.40 -10.73 6.00
N GLU A 192 10.29 -11.48 6.62
CA GLU A 192 10.36 -11.61 8.06
C GLU A 192 10.60 -10.26 8.77
N LYS A 193 11.56 -9.46 8.26
CA LYS A 193 11.84 -8.13 8.83
C LYS A 193 10.66 -7.17 8.68
N ILE A 194 9.91 -7.24 7.60
CA ILE A 194 8.68 -6.45 7.41
C ILE A 194 7.59 -6.89 8.39
N ASN A 195 7.32 -8.19 8.47
CA ASN A 195 6.29 -8.75 9.33
C ASN A 195 6.57 -8.55 10.83
N LYS A 196 7.85 -8.43 11.20
CA LYS A 196 8.27 -8.16 12.58
C LYS A 196 8.43 -6.67 12.87
N PHE A 197 8.19 -5.79 11.90
CA PHE A 197 8.44 -4.35 12.10
C PHE A 197 7.54 -3.75 13.17
N ASP A 198 6.26 -4.11 13.23
CA ASP A 198 5.34 -3.62 14.25
C ASP A 198 5.80 -3.99 15.68
N LYS A 199 6.43 -5.16 15.84
CA LYS A 199 7.01 -5.60 17.13
C LYS A 199 8.20 -4.75 17.58
N ARG A 200 8.80 -3.99 16.67
CA ARG A 200 9.82 -2.98 16.98
C ARG A 200 9.23 -1.69 17.53
N LEU A 201 7.91 -1.53 17.47
CA LEU A 201 7.21 -0.35 17.99
C LEU A 201 6.44 -0.72 19.26
N ILE A 202 6.69 0.03 20.32
CA ILE A 202 5.90 -0.02 21.53
C ILE A 202 4.93 1.16 21.52
N LEU A 203 3.64 0.87 21.52
CA LEU A 203 2.57 1.85 21.63
C LEU A 203 2.00 1.78 23.05
N LYS A 204 2.19 2.84 23.84
CA LYS A 204 1.76 2.89 25.24
C LYS A 204 0.71 3.98 25.42
N GLY A 205 -0.56 3.57 25.46
CA GLY A 205 -1.69 4.46 25.71
C GLY A 205 -1.84 4.81 27.19
N LYS A 206 -2.20 6.07 27.45
CA LYS A 206 -2.56 6.58 28.78
C LYS A 206 -3.73 7.54 28.66
N LEU A 207 -4.77 7.33 29.45
CA LEU A 207 -5.89 8.27 29.58
C LEU A 207 -5.57 9.35 30.62
N LYS A 208 -6.05 10.57 30.37
CA LYS A 208 -6.02 11.65 31.38
C LYS A 208 -6.90 11.29 32.54
N LYS A 209 -8.07 10.66 32.30
CA LYS A 209 -8.98 10.11 33.28
C LYS A 209 -9.42 8.72 32.84
N GLU A 210 -9.23 7.70 33.66
CA GLU A 210 -9.69 6.33 33.38
C GLU A 210 -11.18 6.15 33.74
N LEU A 211 -11.68 6.98 34.69
CA LEU A 211 -13.06 7.01 35.10
C LEU A 211 -13.66 8.38 34.78
N MET A 212 -14.81 8.40 34.14
CA MET A 212 -15.59 9.60 33.83
C MET A 212 -17.00 9.48 34.42
N LYS A 213 -17.64 10.64 34.56
CA LYS A 213 -19.08 10.73 34.84
C LYS A 213 -19.80 11.43 33.73
N THR A 214 -20.94 10.89 33.29
CA THR A 214 -21.81 11.52 32.28
C THR A 214 -22.15 12.97 32.69
N PHE A 215 -22.26 13.88 31.74
CA PHE A 215 -22.58 15.31 31.92
C PHE A 215 -21.60 16.14 32.76
N ILE A 216 -20.78 15.54 33.61
CA ILE A 216 -19.82 16.21 34.49
C ILE A 216 -18.45 16.33 33.81
N ASP A 217 -17.93 15.21 33.35
CA ASP A 217 -16.59 15.15 32.75
C ASP A 217 -16.67 15.50 31.29
N ARG A 218 -16.37 16.76 30.95
CA ARG A 218 -16.44 17.28 29.56
C ARG A 218 -15.12 17.12 28.81
N ASN A 219 -14.00 17.02 29.52
CA ASN A 219 -12.67 17.04 28.94
C ASN A 219 -11.87 15.81 29.37
N ASN A 220 -11.64 14.93 28.44
CA ASN A 220 -10.69 13.82 28.58
C ASN A 220 -9.82 13.72 27.34
N SER A 221 -8.71 13.04 27.44
CA SER A 221 -7.81 12.82 26.33
C SER A 221 -7.04 11.52 26.52
N ILE A 222 -6.66 10.92 25.40
CA ILE A 222 -5.66 9.86 25.35
C ILE A 222 -4.33 10.43 24.87
N SER A 223 -3.25 9.99 25.49
CA SER A 223 -1.89 10.17 24.99
C SER A 223 -1.27 8.81 24.71
N ILE A 224 -0.61 8.64 23.56
CA ILE A 224 0.03 7.39 23.15
C ILE A 224 1.52 7.71 22.94
N GLU A 225 2.37 7.11 23.76
CA GLU A 225 3.81 7.13 23.56
C GLU A 225 4.20 6.09 22.52
N VAL A 226 4.98 6.53 21.53
CA VAL A 226 5.53 5.66 20.48
C VAL A 226 7.02 5.50 20.72
N ARG A 227 7.47 4.28 20.98
CA ARG A 227 8.87 3.96 21.29
C ARG A 227 9.41 2.86 20.37
N ASP A 228 10.70 2.93 20.12
CA ASP A 228 11.43 1.80 19.55
C ASP A 228 11.71 0.75 20.62
N ALA A 229 11.33 -0.50 20.37
CA ALA A 229 11.43 -1.59 21.32
C ALA A 229 12.88 -1.94 21.74
N ASN A 230 13.83 -1.76 20.84
CA ASN A 230 15.23 -2.12 21.08
C ASN A 230 15.98 -1.04 21.84
N THR A 231 15.75 0.22 21.50
CA THR A 231 16.47 1.37 22.04
C THR A 231 15.71 2.13 23.12
N ASN A 232 14.41 1.84 23.27
CA ASN A 232 13.45 2.56 24.12
C ASN A 232 13.35 4.07 23.82
N LYS A 233 13.87 4.52 22.67
CA LYS A 233 13.78 5.92 22.23
C LYS A 233 12.37 6.26 21.80
N LEU A 234 11.93 7.48 22.09
CA LEU A 234 10.67 8.02 21.57
C LEU A 234 10.83 8.33 20.07
N LEU A 235 9.79 8.01 19.30
CA LEU A 235 9.80 8.08 17.85
C LEU A 235 8.83 9.17 17.34
N PRO A 236 9.33 10.29 16.81
CA PRO A 236 8.49 11.30 16.19
C PRO A 236 8.04 10.87 14.78
N GLY A 237 6.94 11.47 14.31
CA GLY A 237 6.45 11.34 12.94
C GLY A 237 5.85 9.98 12.60
N VAL A 238 5.52 9.14 13.60
CA VAL A 238 4.89 7.84 13.39
C VAL A 238 3.37 8.02 13.28
N PRO A 239 2.73 7.58 12.18
CA PRO A 239 1.29 7.68 12.01
C PRO A 239 0.57 6.59 12.82
N ILE A 240 -0.32 7.01 13.70
CA ILE A 240 -1.14 6.13 14.54
C ILE A 240 -2.60 6.32 14.16
N ASN A 241 -3.26 5.25 13.77
CA ASN A 241 -4.71 5.22 13.61
C ASN A 241 -5.34 5.00 14.99
N ILE A 242 -6.21 5.92 15.40
CA ILE A 242 -6.94 5.87 16.67
C ILE A 242 -8.43 5.77 16.36
N SER A 243 -9.06 4.72 16.85
CA SER A 243 -10.50 4.50 16.76
C SER A 243 -11.15 4.71 18.13
N ILE A 244 -12.05 5.69 18.20
CA ILE A 244 -12.88 6.00 19.37
C ILE A 244 -14.33 5.90 18.93
N PHE A 245 -15.06 4.91 19.43
CA PHE A 245 -16.37 4.53 18.88
C PHE A 245 -16.22 4.19 17.39
N ASP A 246 -17.08 4.72 16.53
CA ASP A 246 -17.02 4.53 15.07
C ASP A 246 -16.21 5.62 14.34
N ASN A 247 -15.41 6.39 15.08
CA ASN A 247 -14.65 7.50 14.51
C ASN A 247 -13.15 7.19 14.48
N GLU A 248 -12.62 6.95 13.30
CA GLU A 248 -11.20 6.70 13.06
C GLU A 248 -10.47 7.98 12.65
N GLN A 249 -9.27 8.14 13.16
CA GLN A 249 -8.39 9.26 12.78
C GLN A 249 -6.93 8.85 12.85
N VAL A 250 -6.18 9.21 11.80
CA VAL A 250 -4.73 9.08 11.78
C VAL A 250 -4.10 10.35 12.35
N ILE A 251 -3.24 10.19 13.35
CA ILE A 251 -2.49 11.27 14.00
C ILE A 251 -1.03 10.88 14.07
N PHE A 252 -0.14 11.79 13.65
CA PHE A 252 1.30 11.58 13.73
C PHE A 252 1.83 11.92 15.12
N SER A 253 2.76 11.11 15.63
CA SER A 253 3.47 11.44 16.87
C SER A 253 4.27 12.75 16.72
N ASP A 254 4.23 13.57 17.75
CA ASP A 254 4.92 14.86 17.82
C ASP A 254 6.45 14.68 17.97
N GLU A 255 7.18 15.79 18.05
CA GLU A 255 8.65 15.79 18.22
C GLU A 255 9.13 15.03 19.47
N LYS A 256 8.22 14.83 20.45
CA LYS A 256 8.47 14.03 21.66
C LYS A 256 7.98 12.59 21.53
N GLY A 257 7.60 12.14 20.33
CA GLY A 257 7.10 10.80 20.09
C GLY A 257 5.74 10.52 20.74
N ILE A 258 4.91 11.54 20.94
CA ILE A 258 3.63 11.41 21.63
C ILE A 258 2.49 11.79 20.67
N VAL A 259 1.49 10.93 20.57
CA VAL A 259 0.21 11.25 19.94
C VAL A 259 -0.78 11.69 21.00
N ARG A 260 -1.55 12.75 20.75
CA ARG A 260 -2.62 13.23 21.65
C ARG A 260 -3.92 13.34 20.90
N LYS A 261 -4.99 12.86 21.53
CA LYS A 261 -6.35 12.96 21.01
C LYS A 261 -7.31 13.30 22.13
N ASP A 262 -8.10 14.35 21.94
CA ASP A 262 -9.18 14.68 22.85
C ASP A 262 -10.37 13.73 22.63
N ILE A 263 -10.95 13.31 23.74
CA ILE A 263 -12.12 12.45 23.78
C ILE A 263 -13.34 13.34 24.02
N LYS A 264 -14.29 13.31 23.07
CA LYS A 264 -15.55 14.04 23.22
C LYS A 264 -16.31 13.56 24.44
N PRO A 265 -17.16 14.42 25.05
CA PRO A 265 -18.00 14.03 26.18
C PRO A 265 -18.82 12.79 25.85
N ILE A 266 -18.84 11.85 26.80
CA ILE A 266 -19.59 10.60 26.68
C ILE A 266 -20.82 10.71 27.56
N PHE A 267 -22.00 10.59 26.96
CA PHE A 267 -23.28 10.78 27.67
C PHE A 267 -23.94 9.47 28.11
N ASN A 268 -23.47 8.34 27.60
CA ASN A 268 -23.98 7.05 28.01
C ASN A 268 -23.01 6.40 28.98
N PRO A 269 -23.49 5.89 30.13
CA PRO A 269 -22.63 5.14 31.05
C PRO A 269 -22.27 3.79 30.42
N GLY A 270 -21.12 3.25 30.77
CA GLY A 270 -20.62 1.99 30.27
C GLY A 270 -19.09 1.93 30.19
N SER A 271 -18.59 0.83 29.72
CA SER A 271 -17.16 0.66 29.40
C SER A 271 -16.97 0.77 27.91
N PHE A 272 -16.06 1.63 27.47
CA PHE A 272 -15.76 1.89 26.08
C PHE A 272 -14.31 1.62 25.79
N GLU A 273 -14.05 0.95 24.68
CA GLU A 273 -12.70 0.63 24.23
C GLU A 273 -12.22 1.66 23.21
N ILE A 274 -11.02 2.19 23.45
CA ILE A 274 -10.29 3.03 22.50
C ILE A 274 -9.21 2.17 21.90
N LYS A 275 -9.26 1.98 20.57
CA LYS A 275 -8.33 1.16 19.81
C LYS A 275 -7.30 2.05 19.13
N PHE A 276 -6.06 1.59 19.05
CA PHE A 276 -5.01 2.29 18.35
C PHE A 276 -3.96 1.32 17.82
N GLN A 277 -3.45 1.64 16.64
CA GLN A 277 -2.44 0.85 15.93
C GLN A 277 -1.63 1.73 15.00
N LEU A 278 -0.50 1.22 14.54
CA LEU A 278 0.25 1.84 13.45
C LEU A 278 -0.62 1.96 12.20
N ASP A 279 -0.66 3.14 11.57
CA ASP A 279 -1.44 3.31 10.34
C ASP A 279 -0.71 2.71 9.14
N LYS A 280 -1.20 1.57 8.67
CA LYS A 280 -0.63 0.81 7.56
C LYS A 280 -0.61 1.64 6.28
N GLU A 281 -1.68 2.36 5.97
CA GLU A 281 -1.83 3.07 4.71
C GLU A 281 -0.84 4.23 4.56
N SER A 282 -0.52 4.90 5.66
CA SER A 282 0.45 6.00 5.65
C SER A 282 1.90 5.57 5.46
N ILE A 283 2.24 4.34 5.86
CA ILE A 283 3.62 3.84 5.79
C ILE A 283 3.86 2.84 4.66
N TRP A 284 2.79 2.20 4.18
CA TRP A 284 2.86 1.16 3.17
C TRP A 284 2.41 1.69 1.82
N SER A 285 3.32 1.82 0.87
CA SER A 285 2.93 2.27 -0.47
C SER A 285 2.17 1.16 -1.20
N ARG A 286 1.17 1.54 -2.01
CA ARG A 286 0.40 0.60 -2.86
C ARG A 286 1.27 -0.20 -3.83
N ASP A 287 2.49 0.26 -4.08
CA ASP A 287 3.48 -0.43 -4.94
C ASP A 287 4.13 -1.65 -4.28
N ASN A 288 3.89 -1.89 -2.99
CA ASN A 288 4.43 -3.03 -2.25
C ASN A 288 3.54 -4.28 -2.40
N GLN A 289 3.13 -4.58 -3.63
CA GLN A 289 2.31 -5.75 -3.93
C GLN A 289 3.01 -7.06 -3.52
N GLY A 290 2.23 -8.00 -2.99
CA GLY A 290 2.72 -9.33 -2.61
C GLY A 290 3.20 -9.48 -1.15
N LEU A 291 3.14 -8.42 -0.34
CA LEU A 291 3.36 -8.49 1.10
C LEU A 291 2.13 -8.04 1.87
N GLU A 292 1.70 -8.84 2.81
CA GLU A 292 0.73 -8.47 3.83
C GLU A 292 1.48 -8.04 5.08
N PHE A 293 1.15 -6.87 5.57
CA PHE A 293 1.64 -6.32 6.83
C PHE A 293 0.42 -5.87 7.63
N ASP A 294 0.19 -6.52 8.78
CA ASP A 294 -0.92 -6.20 9.68
C ASP A 294 -0.38 -5.72 11.01
N PRO A 295 -0.51 -4.41 11.30
CA PRO A 295 -0.07 -3.85 12.56
C PRO A 295 -0.85 -4.44 13.74
N SER A 296 -0.16 -4.64 14.87
CA SER A 296 -0.77 -5.10 16.11
C SER A 296 -1.76 -4.06 16.65
N LEU A 297 -2.98 -4.51 16.93
CA LEU A 297 -4.03 -3.70 17.53
C LEU A 297 -3.78 -3.60 19.04
N ASN A 298 -3.75 -2.36 19.54
CA ASN A 298 -3.70 -2.05 20.97
C ASN A 298 -5.01 -1.42 21.41
N SER A 299 -5.38 -1.56 22.68
CA SER A 299 -6.56 -0.92 23.22
C SER A 299 -6.39 -0.47 24.67
N ILE A 300 -7.23 0.47 25.07
CA ILE A 300 -7.36 0.95 26.44
C ILE A 300 -8.84 1.22 26.73
N SER A 301 -9.31 0.81 27.92
CA SER A 301 -10.70 0.99 28.29
C SER A 301 -10.90 2.26 29.11
N ILE A 302 -11.99 2.97 28.82
CA ILE A 302 -12.49 4.09 29.60
C ILE A 302 -13.84 3.71 30.21
N ASN A 303 -13.98 3.89 31.50
CA ASN A 303 -15.23 3.61 32.23
C ASN A 303 -15.99 4.91 32.46
N VAL A 304 -17.27 4.91 32.12
CA VAL A 304 -18.16 6.05 32.30
C VAL A 304 -19.29 5.66 33.24
N LEU A 305 -19.33 6.32 34.38
CA LEU A 305 -20.40 6.15 35.34
C LEU A 305 -21.53 7.14 35.08
N PRO A 306 -22.76 6.83 35.45
CA PRO A 306 -23.82 7.83 35.48
C PRO A 306 -23.43 8.96 36.43
N ALA A 307 -23.76 10.19 36.11
CA ALA A 307 -23.65 11.29 37.04
C ALA A 307 -24.78 11.20 38.09
N ASN A 308 -24.44 11.50 39.34
CA ASN A 308 -25.43 11.51 40.41
C ASN A 308 -26.13 12.86 40.43
N GLY A 309 -27.43 12.84 40.47
CA GLY A 309 -28.23 14.06 40.50
C GLY A 309 -29.31 14.02 41.63
N ARG A 310 -29.68 15.19 42.11
CA ARG A 310 -30.79 15.37 43.03
C ARG A 310 -31.71 16.48 42.51
N ILE A 311 -32.98 16.30 42.70
CA ILE A 311 -34.01 17.30 42.38
C ILE A 311 -34.48 17.90 43.67
N ILE A 312 -34.46 19.22 43.78
CA ILE A 312 -35.01 19.97 44.95
C ILE A 312 -36.09 20.91 44.44
N SER A 313 -37.28 20.81 45.04
CA SER A 313 -38.34 21.79 44.79
C SER A 313 -38.21 22.98 45.72
N SER A 314 -38.50 24.16 45.24
CA SER A 314 -38.47 25.42 45.99
C SER A 314 -39.63 25.57 46.99
N GLU A 315 -40.68 24.77 46.87
CA GLU A 315 -41.87 24.85 47.74
C GLU A 315 -41.92 23.67 48.73
N LYS A 316 -41.77 23.99 50.02
CA LYS A 316 -41.52 23.01 51.09
C LYS A 316 -42.57 21.93 51.32
N ASN A 317 -43.81 22.05 50.90
CA ASN A 317 -44.88 21.10 51.25
C ASN A 317 -45.56 20.42 50.00
N ILE A 318 -45.73 21.12 48.94
CA ILE A 318 -46.34 20.58 47.71
C ILE A 318 -45.26 19.98 46.83
N GLY A 319 -44.06 20.57 46.82
CA GLY A 319 -42.94 20.16 46.05
C GLY A 319 -42.47 18.72 46.32
N LYS A 320 -42.41 18.32 47.55
CA LYS A 320 -41.89 16.96 47.93
C LYS A 320 -42.75 15.82 47.42
N LEU A 321 -44.09 16.05 47.41
CA LEU A 321 -45.05 15.06 46.85
C LEU A 321 -45.04 15.04 45.31
N MET A 322 -44.92 16.20 44.64
CA MET A 322 -44.76 16.31 43.21
C MET A 322 -43.37 15.75 42.77
N GLU A 323 -42.32 16.06 43.55
CA GLU A 323 -40.96 15.58 43.29
C GLU A 323 -40.92 14.05 43.26
N GLN A 324 -41.44 13.39 44.34
CA GLN A 324 -41.35 11.94 44.47
C GLN A 324 -42.34 11.18 43.55
N ASN A 325 -43.52 11.70 43.31
CA ASN A 325 -44.56 10.95 42.58
C ASN A 325 -44.69 11.30 41.11
N ILE A 326 -44.19 12.44 40.66
CA ILE A 326 -44.35 12.91 39.26
C ILE A 326 -43.00 13.24 38.65
N ILE A 327 -42.21 14.10 39.28
CA ILE A 327 -40.98 14.62 38.67
C ILE A 327 -39.86 13.58 38.65
N GLU A 328 -39.64 12.85 39.75
CA GLU A 328 -38.64 11.76 39.80
C GLU A 328 -38.89 10.64 38.80
N PRO A 329 -40.12 10.06 38.71
CA PRO A 329 -40.39 9.01 37.74
C PRO A 329 -40.23 9.52 36.31
N PHE A 330 -40.73 10.75 36.02
CA PHE A 330 -40.62 11.35 34.69
C PHE A 330 -39.19 11.66 34.31
N LEU A 331 -38.37 12.19 35.20
CA LEU A 331 -36.96 12.45 34.91
C LEU A 331 -36.14 11.15 34.90
N LYS A 332 -36.47 10.17 35.72
CA LYS A 332 -35.89 8.82 35.63
C LYS A 332 -36.19 8.18 34.26
N GLU A 333 -37.36 8.38 33.73
CA GLU A 333 -37.74 7.85 32.44
C GLU A 333 -37.11 8.63 31.26
N MET A 334 -37.07 9.98 31.35
CA MET A 334 -36.47 10.84 30.32
C MET A 334 -34.95 10.81 30.31
N LEU A 335 -34.30 10.74 31.46
CA LEU A 335 -32.85 10.70 31.59
C LEU A 335 -32.30 9.27 31.64
N ASN A 336 -33.16 8.35 31.35
CA ASN A 336 -33.01 6.90 31.42
C ASN A 336 -31.57 6.45 31.25
N THR A 337 -31.02 5.80 32.23
CA THR A 337 -29.68 5.18 32.25
C THR A 337 -28.47 6.12 32.26
N ARG A 338 -28.64 7.45 32.11
CA ARG A 338 -27.52 8.42 32.03
C ARG A 338 -27.23 9.16 33.33
N LEU A 339 -28.21 9.19 34.25
CA LEU A 339 -28.14 9.81 35.55
C LEU A 339 -28.56 8.83 36.62
N GLU A 340 -27.92 8.88 37.75
CA GLU A 340 -28.31 8.18 38.95
C GLU A 340 -28.88 9.19 39.97
N TYR A 341 -30.09 8.91 40.51
CA TYR A 341 -30.68 9.76 41.54
C TYR A 341 -30.10 9.41 42.89
N VAL A 342 -29.70 10.44 43.66
CA VAL A 342 -29.16 10.30 45.02
C VAL A 342 -29.69 11.39 45.92
N ASP A 343 -29.97 11.06 47.17
CA ASP A 343 -30.41 12.03 48.19
C ASP A 343 -29.24 12.82 48.75
N ASP A 344 -28.11 12.18 48.95
CA ASP A 344 -26.93 12.75 49.57
C ASP A 344 -25.78 12.91 48.58
N ASN A 345 -25.03 13.99 48.74
CA ASN A 345 -23.83 14.29 48.00
C ASN A 345 -23.95 14.19 46.44
N PRO A 346 -24.95 14.86 45.83
CA PRO A 346 -25.15 14.81 44.39
C PRO A 346 -24.07 15.59 43.66
N ASP A 347 -23.72 15.13 42.40
CA ASP A 347 -22.82 15.85 41.49
C ASP A 347 -23.48 17.15 40.98
N PHE A 348 -24.82 17.18 40.89
CA PHE A 348 -25.58 18.40 40.52
C PHE A 348 -26.99 18.35 41.12
N VAL A 349 -27.61 19.50 41.19
CA VAL A 349 -28.95 19.67 41.70
C VAL A 349 -29.81 20.41 40.71
N ILE A 350 -30.97 19.87 40.37
CA ILE A 350 -32.01 20.54 39.57
C ILE A 350 -32.99 21.18 40.55
N ARG A 351 -33.21 22.50 40.43
CA ARG A 351 -34.13 23.30 41.22
C ARG A 351 -35.30 23.80 40.38
#